data_49c255fab3f32a5ecca908b1f619d31b
#
_entry.id   49c255fab3f32a5ecca908b1f619d31b
#
_cell.length_a   1.000
_cell.length_b   1.000
_cell.length_c   1.000
_cell.angle_alpha   90.00
_cell.angle_beta   90.00
_cell.angle_gamma   90.00
#
_symmetry.space_group_name_H-M   'P 1'
#
loop_
_entity.id
_entity.type
_entity.pdbx_description
1 polymer ?
#
loop_
_entity_poly.entity_id
_entity_poly.type
_entity_poly.pdbx_seq_one_letter_code
_entity_poly.pdbx_strand_id
1 'polypeptide(L)'
;MKKVFKGIGIFFAILIIVALSVMLYANYSNYTYDKNKTVEYLTENAETKSRTWCAWYVMRALNAGGCPAYLLPAYGDSWLLPQMDFVEVSKKNYTPLKGDIIVFPAVGKHIWGHIQMWNGKQWVSDFKQKNMIPAKAYHKTDWKIYRHKNDFK
;
A
#
# COMPACT_ATOMS: atom_id res chain seq x y z
N MET A 1 -26.49 38.62 20.85
CA MET A 1 -25.09 38.66 20.40
C MET A 1 -24.35 37.32 20.51
N LYS A 2 -24.35 36.59 21.63
CA LYS A 2 -23.59 35.32 21.78
C LYS A 2 -23.95 34.20 20.76
N LYS A 3 -25.19 34.10 20.26
CA LYS A 3 -25.60 33.06 19.27
C LYS A 3 -25.06 33.34 17.86
N VAL A 4 -24.91 34.60 17.45
CA VAL A 4 -24.41 34.99 16.11
C VAL A 4 -22.91 34.68 16.02
N PHE A 5 -22.12 34.97 17.06
CA PHE A 5 -20.70 34.67 17.10
C PHE A 5 -20.40 33.15 17.05
N LYS A 6 -21.26 32.30 17.67
CA LYS A 6 -21.13 30.85 17.55
C LYS A 6 -21.36 30.36 16.11
N GLY A 7 -22.33 30.90 15.39
CA GLY A 7 -22.61 30.54 13.99
C GLY A 7 -21.47 30.90 13.05
N ILE A 8 -20.86 32.07 13.23
CA ILE A 8 -19.72 32.53 12.44
C ILE A 8 -18.51 31.62 12.66
N GLY A 9 -18.22 31.26 13.92
CA GLY A 9 -17.08 30.34 14.23
C GLY A 9 -17.23 28.95 13.59
N ILE A 10 -18.46 28.39 13.61
CA ILE A 10 -18.77 27.11 12.98
C ILE A 10 -18.59 27.18 11.46
N PHE A 11 -19.04 28.27 10.83
CA PHE A 11 -18.90 28.47 9.38
C PHE A 11 -17.43 28.52 8.95
N PHE A 12 -16.58 29.27 9.67
CA PHE A 12 -15.14 29.30 9.38
C PHE A 12 -14.48 27.94 9.62
N ALA A 13 -14.86 27.19 10.65
CA ALA A 13 -14.34 25.85 10.89
C ALA A 13 -14.68 24.88 9.73
N ILE A 14 -15.91 24.94 9.21
CA ILE A 14 -16.33 24.14 8.05
C ILE A 14 -15.51 24.52 6.80
N LEU A 15 -15.30 25.81 6.54
CA LEU A 15 -14.49 26.26 5.39
C LEU A 15 -13.06 25.77 5.48
N ILE A 16 -12.45 25.79 6.67
CA ILE A 16 -11.09 25.29 6.89
C ILE A 16 -11.04 23.78 6.64
N ILE A 17 -12.01 23.00 7.13
CA ILE A 17 -12.09 21.56 6.92
C ILE A 17 -12.23 21.24 5.43
N VAL A 18 -13.09 21.96 4.71
CA VAL A 18 -13.25 21.79 3.25
C VAL A 18 -11.97 22.14 2.51
N ALA A 19 -11.30 23.24 2.84
CA ALA A 19 -10.04 23.63 2.22
C ALA A 19 -8.94 22.59 2.46
N LEU A 20 -8.83 22.08 3.69
CA LEU A 20 -7.88 21.01 4.03
C LEU A 20 -8.20 19.71 3.28
N SER A 21 -9.46 19.32 3.17
CA SER A 21 -9.84 18.11 2.43
C SER A 21 -9.56 18.24 0.94
N VAL A 22 -9.77 19.42 0.34
CA VAL A 22 -9.41 19.68 -1.07
C VAL A 22 -7.90 19.64 -1.27
N MET A 23 -7.12 20.24 -0.37
CA MET A 23 -5.65 20.17 -0.42
C MET A 23 -5.13 18.73 -0.28
N LEU A 24 -5.68 17.96 0.64
CA LEU A 24 -5.33 16.55 0.83
C LEU A 24 -5.69 15.72 -0.40
N TYR A 25 -6.87 15.94 -0.97
CA TYR A 25 -7.31 15.27 -2.20
C TYR A 25 -6.41 15.63 -3.39
N ALA A 26 -6.08 16.91 -3.58
CA ALA A 26 -5.17 17.36 -4.64
C ALA A 26 -3.77 16.75 -4.50
N ASN A 27 -3.25 16.66 -3.28
CA ASN A 27 -1.96 16.02 -3.01
C ASN A 27 -2.00 14.52 -3.28
N TYR A 28 -3.12 13.85 -2.94
CA TYR A 28 -3.35 12.44 -3.20
C TYR A 28 -3.51 12.12 -4.69
N SER A 29 -4.17 13.01 -5.47
CA SER A 29 -4.45 12.80 -6.90
C SER A 29 -3.27 13.14 -7.84
N ASN A 30 -2.27 13.91 -7.37
CA ASN A 30 -1.16 14.40 -8.19
C ASN A 30 0.21 13.83 -7.78
N TYR A 31 0.23 12.65 -7.14
CA TYR A 31 1.50 12.02 -6.80
C TYR A 31 2.23 11.47 -8.03
N THR A 32 3.55 11.41 -7.96
CA THR A 32 4.39 10.77 -8.98
C THR A 32 5.03 9.52 -8.38
N TYR A 33 4.71 8.37 -8.97
CA TYR A 33 5.24 7.08 -8.51
C TYR A 33 6.59 6.75 -9.15
N ASP A 34 7.62 6.64 -8.32
CA ASP A 34 8.93 6.07 -8.67
C ASP A 34 9.05 4.64 -8.15
N LYS A 35 8.81 3.68 -9.04
CA LYS A 35 8.92 2.26 -8.78
C LYS A 35 10.34 1.85 -8.33
N ASN A 36 11.37 2.41 -8.96
CA ASN A 36 12.74 2.02 -8.65
C ASN A 36 13.11 2.43 -7.23
N LYS A 37 12.80 3.65 -6.86
CA LYS A 37 13.01 4.17 -5.51
C LYS A 37 12.22 3.40 -4.45
N THR A 38 10.96 3.02 -4.77
CA THR A 38 10.13 2.16 -3.90
C THR A 38 10.80 0.83 -3.62
N VAL A 39 11.21 0.13 -4.70
CA VAL A 39 11.81 -1.21 -4.61
C VAL A 39 13.17 -1.18 -3.93
N GLU A 40 13.99 -0.18 -4.23
CA GLU A 40 15.29 0.04 -3.60
C GLU A 40 15.12 0.23 -2.09
N TYR A 41 14.27 1.18 -1.69
CA TYR A 41 13.98 1.44 -0.28
C TYR A 41 13.55 0.16 0.46
N LEU A 42 12.59 -0.60 -0.11
CA LEU A 42 12.11 -1.83 0.53
C LEU A 42 13.22 -2.88 0.66
N THR A 43 14.04 -3.04 -0.39
CA THR A 43 15.09 -4.05 -0.44
C THR A 43 16.23 -3.77 0.55
N GLU A 44 16.60 -2.49 0.69
CA GLU A 44 17.66 -2.04 1.60
C GLU A 44 17.23 -2.08 3.07
N ASN A 45 15.96 -1.79 3.35
CA ASN A 45 15.43 -1.78 4.71
C ASN A 45 14.88 -3.14 5.17
N ALA A 46 14.82 -4.15 4.28
CA ALA A 46 14.34 -5.48 4.65
C ALA A 46 15.28 -6.18 5.63
N GLU A 47 14.70 -6.72 6.68
CA GLU A 47 15.40 -7.44 7.75
C GLU A 47 15.85 -8.85 7.31
N THR A 48 16.68 -9.48 8.11
CA THR A 48 17.09 -10.89 7.89
C THR A 48 16.00 -11.90 8.24
N LYS A 49 15.05 -11.51 9.12
CA LYS A 49 13.91 -12.31 9.58
C LYS A 49 12.67 -11.45 9.70
N SER A 50 11.49 -12.07 9.62
CA SER A 50 10.22 -11.35 9.79
C SER A 50 10.13 -10.67 11.17
N ARG A 51 9.64 -9.43 11.13
CA ARG A 51 9.26 -8.63 12.29
C ARG A 51 7.74 -8.58 12.47
N THR A 52 6.97 -9.24 11.62
CA THR A 52 5.50 -9.16 11.55
C THR A 52 4.96 -7.78 11.19
N TRP A 53 5.78 -6.95 10.54
CA TRP A 53 5.48 -5.56 10.17
C TRP A 53 5.43 -5.34 8.65
N CYS A 54 5.07 -6.38 7.89
CA CYS A 54 5.09 -6.37 6.43
C CYS A 54 4.37 -5.14 5.83
N ALA A 55 3.18 -4.80 6.31
CA ALA A 55 2.41 -3.64 5.82
C ALA A 55 3.15 -2.31 6.09
N TRP A 56 3.78 -2.15 7.24
CA TRP A 56 4.52 -0.95 7.57
C TRP A 56 5.74 -0.74 6.67
N TYR A 57 6.49 -1.82 6.37
CA TYR A 57 7.65 -1.76 5.48
C TYR A 57 7.24 -1.42 4.06
N VAL A 58 6.20 -2.07 3.52
CA VAL A 58 5.70 -1.80 2.16
C VAL A 58 5.11 -0.40 2.06
N MET A 59 4.33 0.05 3.07
CA MET A 59 3.83 1.42 3.13
C MET A 59 4.96 2.45 3.07
N ARG A 60 6.02 2.28 3.87
CA ARG A 60 7.18 3.19 3.86
C ARG A 60 7.89 3.20 2.52
N ALA A 61 8.01 2.05 1.88
CA ALA A 61 8.58 1.95 0.55
C ALA A 61 7.75 2.69 -0.50
N LEU A 62 6.43 2.51 -0.48
CA LEU A 62 5.51 3.24 -1.35
C LEU A 62 5.62 4.76 -1.15
N ASN A 63 5.68 5.23 0.10
CA ASN A 63 5.87 6.63 0.42
C ASN A 63 7.24 7.15 -0.05
N ALA A 64 8.31 6.38 0.08
CA ALA A 64 9.63 6.73 -0.44
C ALA A 64 9.62 6.89 -1.97
N GLY A 65 8.80 6.11 -2.68
CA GLY A 65 8.56 6.23 -4.12
C GLY A 65 7.51 7.26 -4.51
N GLY A 66 6.97 8.03 -3.56
CA GLY A 66 6.02 9.12 -3.83
C GLY A 66 4.55 8.74 -3.74
N CYS A 67 4.18 7.45 -3.55
CA CYS A 67 2.79 7.07 -3.32
C CYS A 67 2.32 7.55 -1.93
N PRO A 68 1.13 8.15 -1.80
CA PRO A 68 0.60 8.63 -0.52
C PRO A 68 -0.01 7.47 0.31
N ALA A 69 0.78 6.44 0.58
CA ALA A 69 0.33 5.26 1.32
C ALA A 69 0.25 5.52 2.82
N TYR A 70 -0.76 4.96 3.49
CA TYR A 70 -0.92 4.99 4.93
C TYR A 70 -1.04 3.58 5.50
N LEU A 71 -0.74 3.43 6.79
CA LEU A 71 -0.69 2.11 7.42
C LEU A 71 -2.10 1.52 7.60
N LEU A 72 -2.29 0.36 7.00
CA LEU A 72 -3.44 -0.53 7.22
C LEU A 72 -2.94 -1.92 7.65
N PRO A 73 -3.80 -2.78 8.21
CA PRO A 73 -3.55 -4.21 8.21
C PRO A 73 -3.29 -4.70 6.78
N ALA A 74 -2.35 -5.63 6.57
CA ALA A 74 -1.92 -6.02 5.22
C ALA A 74 -3.08 -6.41 4.27
N TYR A 75 -4.12 -7.05 4.79
CA TYR A 75 -5.32 -7.37 4.00
C TYR A 75 -6.08 -6.13 3.50
N GLY A 76 -5.96 -4.99 4.20
CA GLY A 76 -6.59 -3.72 3.83
C GLY A 76 -5.92 -3.05 2.63
N ASP A 77 -4.67 -3.41 2.31
CA ASP A 77 -3.96 -2.88 1.15
C ASP A 77 -4.63 -3.25 -0.18
N SER A 78 -5.44 -4.32 -0.21
CA SER A 78 -6.29 -4.67 -1.36
C SER A 78 -7.31 -3.58 -1.71
N TRP A 79 -7.71 -2.77 -0.73
CA TRP A 79 -8.57 -1.61 -0.92
C TRP A 79 -7.76 -0.34 -1.20
N LEU A 80 -6.59 -0.18 -0.59
CA LEU A 80 -5.75 1.01 -0.71
C LEU A 80 -5.01 1.09 -2.06
N LEU A 81 -4.43 -0.01 -2.52
CA LEU A 81 -3.61 -0.06 -3.74
C LEU A 81 -4.35 0.44 -4.99
N PRO A 82 -5.63 0.08 -5.25
CA PRO A 82 -6.37 0.63 -6.39
C PRO A 82 -6.52 2.14 -6.38
N GLN A 83 -6.54 2.76 -5.20
CA GLN A 83 -6.61 4.22 -5.07
C GLN A 83 -5.29 4.91 -5.41
N MET A 84 -4.19 4.16 -5.43
CA MET A 84 -2.85 4.59 -5.84
C MET A 84 -2.48 4.02 -7.23
N ASP A 85 -3.46 3.89 -8.13
CA ASP A 85 -3.27 3.46 -9.51
C ASP A 85 -2.65 2.06 -9.69
N PHE A 86 -2.74 1.19 -8.68
CA PHE A 86 -2.40 -0.21 -8.83
C PHE A 86 -3.62 -1.01 -9.30
N VAL A 87 -3.44 -1.81 -10.34
CA VAL A 87 -4.48 -2.62 -10.97
C VAL A 87 -4.27 -4.09 -10.63
N GLU A 88 -5.35 -4.80 -10.33
CA GLU A 88 -5.30 -6.24 -10.09
C GLU A 88 -4.88 -7.00 -11.34
N VAL A 89 -3.91 -7.91 -11.21
CA VAL A 89 -3.36 -8.72 -12.30
C VAL A 89 -3.85 -10.16 -12.17
N SER A 90 -4.22 -10.77 -13.30
CA SER A 90 -4.61 -12.18 -13.34
C SER A 90 -3.47 -13.10 -12.87
N LYS A 91 -3.81 -14.09 -12.06
CA LYS A 91 -2.89 -15.15 -11.62
C LYS A 91 -2.55 -16.15 -12.76
N LYS A 92 -3.38 -16.19 -13.81
CA LYS A 92 -3.19 -17.12 -14.93
C LYS A 92 -1.96 -16.70 -15.75
N ASN A 93 -0.99 -17.59 -15.87
CA ASN A 93 0.27 -17.35 -16.59
C ASN A 93 1.05 -16.14 -16.06
N TYR A 94 0.94 -15.87 -14.76
CA TYR A 94 1.57 -14.71 -14.13
C TYR A 94 3.10 -14.86 -14.07
N THR A 95 3.77 -13.81 -14.53
CA THR A 95 5.21 -13.61 -14.36
C THR A 95 5.44 -12.32 -13.58
N PRO A 96 6.18 -12.37 -12.47
CA PRO A 96 6.44 -11.19 -11.66
C PRO A 96 7.23 -10.11 -12.41
N LEU A 97 6.78 -8.87 -12.33
CA LEU A 97 7.53 -7.69 -12.75
C LEU A 97 7.96 -6.88 -11.52
N LYS A 98 9.12 -6.23 -11.62
CA LYS A 98 9.64 -5.35 -10.55
C LYS A 98 8.57 -4.34 -10.14
N GLY A 99 8.28 -4.27 -8.84
CA GLY A 99 7.25 -3.42 -8.28
C GLY A 99 5.85 -4.05 -8.14
N ASP A 100 5.65 -5.29 -8.63
CA ASP A 100 4.40 -6.02 -8.36
C ASP A 100 4.24 -6.28 -6.87
N ILE A 101 3.01 -6.13 -6.38
CA ILE A 101 2.65 -6.31 -4.98
C ILE A 101 1.67 -7.48 -4.86
N ILE A 102 1.89 -8.38 -3.91
CA ILE A 102 0.90 -9.40 -3.53
C ILE A 102 0.34 -9.06 -2.16
N VAL A 103 -0.99 -9.15 -2.05
CA VAL A 103 -1.73 -9.01 -0.79
C VAL A 103 -2.42 -10.33 -0.48
N PHE A 104 -2.16 -10.87 0.70
CA PHE A 104 -2.79 -12.07 1.24
C PHE A 104 -3.80 -11.67 2.30
N PRO A 105 -5.04 -12.23 2.26
CA PRO A 105 -6.06 -11.96 3.27
C PRO A 105 -5.67 -12.55 4.63
N ALA A 106 -6.39 -12.13 5.67
CA ALA A 106 -6.28 -12.75 6.98
C ALA A 106 -6.69 -14.23 6.91
N VAL A 107 -5.90 -15.13 7.53
CA VAL A 107 -6.18 -16.56 7.60
C VAL A 107 -5.56 -17.22 8.82
N GLY A 108 -6.33 -17.94 9.59
CA GLY A 108 -5.88 -18.66 10.78
C GLY A 108 -5.11 -17.75 11.76
N LYS A 109 -3.89 -18.12 12.10
CA LYS A 109 -3.01 -17.32 12.99
C LYS A 109 -2.46 -16.02 12.34
N HIS A 110 -2.59 -15.88 11.02
CA HIS A 110 -2.15 -14.69 10.28
C HIS A 110 -3.30 -13.67 10.19
N ILE A 111 -3.73 -13.17 11.34
CA ILE A 111 -4.93 -12.31 11.49
C ILE A 111 -4.86 -10.97 10.77
N TRP A 112 -3.66 -10.49 10.44
CA TRP A 112 -3.43 -9.25 9.71
C TRP A 112 -3.18 -9.46 8.22
N GLY A 113 -3.22 -10.73 7.74
CA GLY A 113 -2.81 -11.06 6.38
C GLY A 113 -1.31 -10.91 6.16
N HIS A 114 -0.92 -10.70 4.90
CA HIS A 114 0.46 -10.43 4.53
C HIS A 114 0.52 -9.61 3.24
N ILE A 115 1.56 -8.79 3.10
CA ILE A 115 1.85 -8.02 1.89
C ILE A 115 3.34 -8.12 1.58
N GLN A 116 3.68 -8.19 0.30
CA GLN A 116 5.04 -8.25 -0.20
C GLN A 116 5.15 -7.66 -1.61
N MET A 117 6.35 -7.23 -2.00
CA MET A 117 6.64 -6.65 -3.31
C MET A 117 7.76 -7.42 -4.00
N TRP A 118 7.67 -7.58 -5.33
CA TRP A 118 8.73 -8.17 -6.14
C TRP A 118 9.82 -7.14 -6.45
N ASN A 119 11.07 -7.44 -6.05
CA ASN A 119 12.17 -6.51 -6.27
C ASN A 119 12.94 -6.72 -7.60
N GLY A 120 12.45 -7.63 -8.44
CA GLY A 120 13.12 -8.06 -9.68
C GLY A 120 13.90 -9.37 -9.54
N LYS A 121 14.13 -9.85 -8.29
CA LYS A 121 14.85 -11.10 -8.00
C LYS A 121 14.08 -12.01 -7.06
N GLN A 122 13.41 -11.42 -6.06
CA GLN A 122 12.67 -12.15 -5.02
C GLN A 122 11.58 -11.27 -4.43
N TRP A 123 10.64 -11.90 -3.73
CA TRP A 123 9.62 -11.20 -2.95
C TRP A 123 10.24 -10.63 -1.66
N VAL A 124 9.86 -9.41 -1.33
CA VAL A 124 10.35 -8.67 -0.17
C VAL A 124 9.17 -8.03 0.58
N SER A 125 9.21 -8.12 1.89
CA SER A 125 8.30 -7.40 2.81
C SER A 125 9.14 -6.73 3.90
N ASP A 126 8.85 -6.97 5.19
CA ASP A 126 9.74 -6.67 6.30
C ASP A 126 11.02 -7.57 6.28
N PHE A 127 11.04 -8.61 5.46
CA PHE A 127 12.21 -9.45 5.20
C PHE A 127 12.18 -10.03 3.77
N LYS A 128 13.28 -10.63 3.34
CA LYS A 128 13.43 -11.27 2.03
C LYS A 128 12.79 -12.66 2.04
N GLN A 129 11.78 -12.87 1.19
CA GLN A 129 10.98 -14.09 1.11
C GLN A 129 11.68 -15.17 0.28
N LYS A 130 11.58 -16.43 0.70
CA LYS A 130 12.06 -17.57 -0.10
C LYS A 130 11.09 -17.95 -1.22
N ASN A 131 9.80 -17.80 -0.98
CA ASN A 131 8.73 -18.24 -1.88
C ASN A 131 7.72 -17.12 -2.12
N MET A 132 7.04 -17.18 -3.27
CA MET A 132 5.93 -16.28 -3.59
C MET A 132 4.79 -16.39 -2.59
N ILE A 133 4.45 -17.61 -2.16
CA ILE A 133 3.44 -17.86 -1.12
C ILE A 133 4.18 -18.15 0.18
N PRO A 134 4.17 -17.23 1.16
CA PRO A 134 5.06 -17.30 2.32
C PRO A 134 4.65 -18.35 3.37
N ALA A 135 3.40 -18.81 3.35
CA ALA A 135 2.91 -19.83 4.28
C ALA A 135 1.86 -20.73 3.63
N LYS A 136 1.82 -22.00 4.04
CA LYS A 136 0.84 -22.99 3.53
C LYS A 136 -0.61 -22.55 3.68
N ALA A 137 -0.93 -21.79 4.72
CA ALA A 137 -2.28 -21.28 4.96
C ALA A 137 -2.79 -20.41 3.81
N TYR A 138 -1.92 -19.70 3.09
CA TYR A 138 -2.31 -18.81 2.00
C TYR A 138 -2.63 -19.50 0.68
N HIS A 139 -2.24 -20.76 0.46
CA HIS A 139 -2.50 -21.47 -0.81
C HIS A 139 -3.98 -21.54 -1.19
N LYS A 140 -4.88 -21.60 -0.19
CA LYS A 140 -6.34 -21.73 -0.40
C LYS A 140 -7.09 -20.43 -0.17
N THR A 141 -6.38 -19.29 -0.09
CA THR A 141 -7.01 -17.99 0.12
C THR A 141 -7.13 -17.23 -1.21
N ASP A 142 -8.02 -16.24 -1.23
CA ASP A 142 -8.14 -15.33 -2.36
C ASP A 142 -7.12 -14.17 -2.25
N TRP A 143 -5.83 -14.51 -2.34
CA TRP A 143 -4.76 -13.51 -2.43
C TRP A 143 -4.78 -12.83 -3.81
N LYS A 144 -4.31 -11.59 -3.87
CA LYS A 144 -4.37 -10.76 -5.07
C LYS A 144 -3.01 -10.21 -5.44
N ILE A 145 -2.80 -9.99 -6.73
CA ILE A 145 -1.59 -9.37 -7.30
C ILE A 145 -1.98 -8.00 -7.82
N TYR A 146 -1.14 -7.01 -7.56
CA TYR A 146 -1.32 -5.64 -8.02
C TYR A 146 -0.08 -5.17 -8.77
N ARG A 147 -0.30 -4.45 -9.87
CA ARG A 147 0.73 -3.80 -10.68
C ARG A 147 0.34 -2.36 -10.92
N HIS A 148 1.31 -1.44 -10.84
CA HIS A 148 1.03 -0.05 -11.12
C HIS A 148 0.68 0.16 -12.60
N LYS A 149 -0.33 0.99 -12.89
CA LYS A 149 -0.84 1.21 -14.26
C LYS A 149 0.23 1.60 -15.29
N ASN A 150 1.29 2.29 -14.87
CA ASN A 150 2.38 2.70 -15.75
C ASN A 150 3.22 1.53 -16.30
N ASP A 151 3.07 0.33 -15.74
CA ASP A 151 3.80 -0.88 -16.14
C ASP A 151 3.06 -1.74 -17.18
N PHE A 152 1.92 -1.28 -17.68
CA PHE A 152 1.14 -1.91 -18.76
C PHE A 152 1.39 -1.27 -20.14
N LYS A 153 2.35 -0.36 -20.23
CA LYS A 153 2.72 0.35 -21.48
C LYS A 153 3.70 -0.46 -22.30
#